data_2a9372912edfe2ca2e87b18c0cfeb160
#
_entry.id   2a9372912edfe2ca2e87b18c0cfeb160
#
_cell.length_a   1.000
_cell.length_b   1.000
_cell.length_c   1.000
_cell.angle_alpha   90.00
_cell.angle_beta   90.00
_cell.angle_gamma   90.00
#
_symmetry.space_group_name_H-M   'P 1'
#
loop_
_entity.id
_entity.type
_entity.pdbx_description
1 polymer ?
#
loop_
_entity_poly.entity_id
_entity_poly.type
_entity_poly.pdbx_seq_one_letter_code
_entity_poly.pdbx_strand_id
1 'polypeptide(L)'
;MSKTDYTSIRVTKKVKESLQKYVEECYDDLSINSMLKVHLENLNDGHVRFPKYGMYECPESRKQKMRSSINNKSIKKSANNLSLTGSLPSDPYTRTESDTMGEMEVPKSALWGASTQRAVLNFPISGIPMSRSFIRALGYIKAGAAAANAELGIIDNQMKEVIISASLSVAEGKYDEHFPVDVFQTGSGTSTNMNANEVIATISSEQSGLKIHPNDHVNQGQSSNDVIPSALHLSALIEIEESLCPSLLNLQTSLNQKSEEFMSVIKTGRTHLMDATPIRLGQEFVGYAGLIERSLDRLLLAKDELSLLALGGTAVGTGVNTKVKFSELACQYISKFSGINVYETDNHFLAQSSLDGALTTSGVLRGLAVSLQKIANDIRLMGSGPRSGIAELSLSLIHISE
;
A
#
# COMPACT_ATOMS: atom_id res chain seq x y z
N MET A 1 -38.59 9.16 -12.93
CA MET A 1 -37.71 8.21 -12.23
C MET A 1 -36.96 7.41 -13.28
N SER A 2 -35.67 7.70 -13.49
CA SER A 2 -34.86 7.04 -14.51
C SER A 2 -34.54 5.62 -14.06
N LYS A 3 -34.62 4.66 -14.99
CA LYS A 3 -34.23 3.26 -14.78
C LYS A 3 -32.73 3.23 -14.43
N THR A 4 -32.42 2.83 -13.20
CA THR A 4 -31.04 2.51 -12.79
C THR A 4 -30.62 1.23 -13.51
N ASP A 5 -29.56 1.32 -14.30
CA ASP A 5 -28.93 0.17 -14.95
C ASP A 5 -28.20 -0.69 -13.90
N TYR A 6 -28.57 -1.97 -13.81
CA TYR A 6 -27.95 -2.95 -12.93
C TYR A 6 -27.17 -3.98 -13.77
N THR A 7 -25.99 -4.37 -13.29
CA THR A 7 -25.26 -5.53 -13.81
C THR A 7 -25.71 -6.75 -13.01
N SER A 8 -26.21 -7.81 -13.66
CA SER A 8 -26.66 -9.02 -13.00
C SER A 8 -25.60 -10.14 -13.11
N ILE A 9 -25.29 -10.78 -11.98
CA ILE A 9 -24.44 -11.98 -11.92
C ILE A 9 -25.32 -13.17 -11.53
N ARG A 10 -25.25 -14.25 -12.30
CA ARG A 10 -26.01 -15.47 -12.03
C ARG A 10 -25.35 -16.26 -10.90
N VAL A 11 -26.03 -16.40 -9.77
CA VAL A 11 -25.56 -17.17 -8.61
C VAL A 11 -26.25 -18.54 -8.59
N THR A 12 -25.51 -19.62 -8.46
CA THR A 12 -26.10 -20.96 -8.39
C THR A 12 -26.86 -21.16 -7.09
N LYS A 13 -27.91 -22.00 -7.10
CA LYS A 13 -28.72 -22.33 -5.92
C LYS A 13 -27.87 -22.76 -4.73
N LYS A 14 -26.82 -23.56 -4.98
CA LYS A 14 -25.87 -24.05 -3.96
C LYS A 14 -25.08 -22.92 -3.27
N VAL A 15 -24.66 -21.90 -4.03
CA VAL A 15 -23.95 -20.73 -3.47
C VAL A 15 -24.89 -19.86 -2.62
N LYS A 16 -26.15 -19.71 -3.05
CA LYS A 16 -27.18 -19.01 -2.29
C LYS A 16 -27.46 -19.68 -0.94
N GLU A 17 -27.62 -20.99 -0.92
CA GLU A 17 -27.83 -21.79 0.30
C GLU A 17 -26.63 -21.73 1.25
N SER A 18 -25.39 -21.77 0.72
CA SER A 18 -24.17 -21.63 1.52
C SER A 18 -24.02 -20.24 2.13
N LEU A 19 -24.32 -19.18 1.38
CA LEU A 19 -24.30 -17.81 1.88
C LEU A 19 -25.38 -17.58 2.97
N GLN A 20 -26.55 -18.15 2.78
CA GLN A 20 -27.66 -18.04 3.72
C GLN A 20 -27.35 -18.73 5.05
N LYS A 21 -26.76 -19.95 4.99
CA LYS A 21 -26.28 -20.69 6.14
C LYS A 21 -25.16 -19.95 6.87
N TYR A 22 -24.19 -19.38 6.17
CA TYR A 22 -23.10 -18.60 6.73
C TYR A 22 -23.58 -17.34 7.45
N VAL A 23 -24.56 -16.63 6.89
CA VAL A 23 -25.18 -15.45 7.52
C VAL A 23 -25.94 -15.83 8.80
N GLU A 24 -26.65 -16.96 8.80
CA GLU A 24 -27.38 -17.47 9.97
C GLU A 24 -26.44 -17.95 11.10
N GLU A 25 -25.26 -18.50 10.75
CA GLU A 25 -24.28 -19.01 11.73
C GLU A 25 -23.35 -17.92 12.30
N CYS A 26 -23.09 -16.83 11.57
CA CYS A 26 -22.06 -15.84 11.95
C CYS A 26 -22.60 -14.53 12.52
N TYR A 27 -23.89 -14.22 12.39
CA TYR A 27 -24.42 -12.90 12.75
C TYR A 27 -25.73 -13.00 13.55
N ASP A 28 -25.58 -12.93 14.87
CA ASP A 28 -26.73 -12.83 15.83
C ASP A 28 -27.28 -11.41 15.94
N ASP A 29 -26.76 -10.44 15.17
CA ASP A 29 -27.17 -9.04 15.25
C ASP A 29 -28.35 -8.75 14.30
N LEU A 30 -29.53 -8.54 14.90
CA LEU A 30 -30.84 -8.35 14.26
C LEU A 30 -30.89 -7.26 13.15
N SER A 31 -30.00 -6.28 13.17
CA SER A 31 -30.02 -5.15 12.23
C SER A 31 -29.37 -5.49 10.88
N ILE A 32 -28.30 -6.25 10.89
CA ILE A 32 -27.57 -6.68 9.66
C ILE A 32 -28.31 -7.85 9.00
N ASN A 33 -28.87 -8.76 9.81
CA ASN A 33 -29.67 -9.89 9.33
C ASN A 33 -30.94 -9.44 8.61
N SER A 34 -31.60 -8.38 9.05
CA SER A 34 -32.81 -7.86 8.38
C SER A 34 -32.48 -7.22 7.02
N MET A 35 -31.37 -6.50 6.90
CA MET A 35 -30.94 -5.89 5.64
C MET A 35 -30.50 -6.93 4.58
N LEU A 36 -29.75 -7.97 5.02
CA LEU A 36 -29.32 -9.06 4.15
C LEU A 36 -30.48 -10.00 3.76
N LYS A 37 -31.42 -10.28 4.66
CA LYS A 37 -32.64 -11.04 4.34
C LYS A 37 -33.50 -10.34 3.31
N VAL A 38 -33.76 -9.06 3.46
CA VAL A 38 -34.53 -8.26 2.46
C VAL A 38 -33.84 -8.28 1.08
N HIS A 39 -32.51 -8.25 1.03
CA HIS A 39 -31.77 -8.35 -0.23
C HIS A 39 -31.79 -9.76 -0.84
N LEU A 40 -31.74 -10.80 -0.02
CA LEU A 40 -31.77 -12.20 -0.46
C LEU A 40 -33.18 -12.68 -0.84
N GLU A 41 -34.23 -12.18 -0.17
CA GLU A 41 -35.63 -12.50 -0.48
C GLU A 41 -36.11 -11.84 -1.80
N ASN A 42 -35.54 -10.72 -2.20
CA ASN A 42 -35.81 -10.07 -3.50
C ASN A 42 -35.12 -10.73 -4.70
N LEU A 43 -34.42 -11.85 -4.50
CA LEU A 43 -33.73 -12.61 -5.55
C LEU A 43 -34.61 -13.74 -6.14
N ASN A 44 -35.79 -13.38 -6.68
CA ASN A 44 -36.71 -14.38 -7.23
C ASN A 44 -36.21 -15.12 -8.49
N ASP A 45 -35.14 -14.65 -9.15
CA ASP A 45 -34.71 -15.22 -10.45
C ASP A 45 -33.25 -15.69 -10.50
N GLY A 46 -32.57 -15.89 -9.36
CA GLY A 46 -31.17 -16.38 -9.33
C GLY A 46 -30.11 -15.38 -9.83
N HIS A 47 -30.48 -14.09 -9.93
CA HIS A 47 -29.59 -13.00 -10.30
C HIS A 47 -29.38 -12.01 -9.14
N VAL A 48 -28.13 -11.75 -8.80
CA VAL A 48 -27.74 -10.67 -7.87
C VAL A 48 -27.64 -9.38 -8.68
N ARG A 49 -28.42 -8.36 -8.35
CA ARG A 49 -28.34 -7.04 -8.98
C ARG A 49 -27.48 -6.10 -8.10
N PHE A 50 -26.38 -5.64 -8.65
CA PHE A 50 -25.58 -4.59 -8.03
C PHE A 50 -25.91 -3.23 -8.66
N PRO A 51 -26.08 -2.14 -7.89
CA PRO A 51 -26.19 -0.82 -8.48
C PRO A 51 -24.89 -0.52 -9.23
N LYS A 52 -24.98 -0.19 -10.51
CA LYS A 52 -23.88 0.46 -11.20
C LYS A 52 -23.62 1.78 -10.48
N TYR A 53 -22.48 1.92 -9.82
CA TYR A 53 -22.01 3.21 -9.39
C TYR A 53 -21.88 4.09 -10.64
N GLY A 54 -22.82 5.00 -10.82
CA GLY A 54 -22.76 5.99 -11.89
C GLY A 54 -21.49 6.79 -11.73
N MET A 55 -20.65 6.84 -12.77
CA MET A 55 -19.64 7.88 -12.88
C MET A 55 -20.37 9.23 -12.67
N TYR A 56 -19.87 10.04 -11.74
CA TYR A 56 -20.33 11.41 -11.56
C TYR A 56 -20.29 12.09 -12.93
N GLU A 57 -21.43 12.39 -13.53
CA GLU A 57 -21.47 13.16 -14.75
C GLU A 57 -20.90 14.56 -14.45
N CYS A 58 -19.79 14.84 -15.11
CA CYS A 58 -19.18 16.17 -15.05
C CYS A 58 -20.19 17.19 -15.57
N PRO A 59 -20.50 18.25 -14.81
CA PRO A 59 -21.44 19.27 -15.26
C PRO A 59 -21.11 19.79 -16.67
N GLU A 60 -22.11 20.01 -17.50
CA GLU A 60 -21.97 20.45 -18.92
C GLU A 60 -21.07 21.69 -19.08
N SER A 61 -21.03 22.58 -18.09
CA SER A 61 -20.14 23.75 -18.04
C SER A 61 -18.63 23.39 -18.03
N ARG A 62 -18.23 22.22 -17.50
CA ARG A 62 -16.85 21.72 -17.55
C ARG A 62 -16.53 21.04 -18.88
N LYS A 63 -17.50 20.36 -19.49
CA LYS A 63 -17.34 19.75 -20.82
C LYS A 63 -17.12 20.82 -21.89
N GLN A 64 -17.76 21.99 -21.77
CA GLN A 64 -17.58 23.11 -22.68
C GLN A 64 -16.22 23.80 -22.56
N LYS A 65 -15.66 23.91 -21.33
CA LYS A 65 -14.28 24.42 -21.12
C LYS A 65 -13.21 23.48 -21.65
N MET A 66 -13.38 22.16 -21.54
CA MET A 66 -12.46 21.19 -22.14
C MET A 66 -12.52 21.18 -23.67
N ARG A 67 -13.71 21.33 -24.27
CA ARG A 67 -13.86 21.40 -25.74
C ARG A 67 -13.29 22.69 -26.33
N SER A 68 -13.29 23.80 -25.62
CA SER A 68 -12.71 25.07 -26.07
C SER A 68 -11.17 25.09 -26.02
N SER A 69 -10.54 24.30 -25.16
CA SER A 69 -9.07 24.18 -25.10
C SER A 69 -8.49 23.23 -26.17
N ILE A 70 -9.31 22.33 -26.73
CA ILE A 70 -8.89 21.37 -27.77
C ILE A 70 -9.07 21.93 -29.21
N ASN A 71 -9.82 23.03 -29.37
CA ASN A 71 -10.12 23.62 -30.67
C ASN A 71 -9.13 24.75 -31.10
N ASN A 72 -7.88 24.67 -30.70
CA ASN A 72 -6.87 25.59 -31.24
C ASN A 72 -6.44 25.13 -32.63
N LYS A 73 -7.13 25.65 -33.65
CA LYS A 73 -6.93 25.36 -35.09
C LYS A 73 -5.52 25.64 -35.63
N SER A 74 -4.62 26.17 -34.84
CA SER A 74 -3.24 26.46 -35.24
C SER A 74 -2.30 25.23 -35.21
N ILE A 75 -2.67 24.16 -34.47
CA ILE A 75 -1.80 22.95 -34.38
C ILE A 75 -2.07 21.97 -35.53
N LYS A 76 -3.22 22.00 -36.18
CA LYS A 76 -3.57 21.08 -37.29
C LYS A 76 -3.01 21.49 -38.66
N LYS A 77 -2.45 22.67 -38.82
CA LYS A 77 -1.88 23.11 -40.11
C LYS A 77 -0.38 22.84 -40.27
N SER A 78 0.34 22.47 -39.21
CA SER A 78 1.78 22.14 -39.28
C SER A 78 2.08 20.65 -39.47
N ALA A 79 1.08 19.77 -39.34
CA ALA A 79 1.32 18.31 -39.39
C ALA A 79 1.20 17.68 -40.78
N ASN A 80 0.77 18.43 -41.81
CA ASN A 80 0.48 17.85 -43.12
C ASN A 80 1.50 18.16 -44.26
N ASN A 81 2.66 18.72 -43.93
CA ASN A 81 3.67 19.00 -44.98
C ASN A 81 5.13 18.79 -44.50
N LEU A 82 5.44 17.64 -43.93
CA LEU A 82 6.82 17.22 -43.74
C LEU A 82 6.94 15.69 -43.85
N SER A 83 6.94 15.20 -45.08
CA SER A 83 7.59 13.95 -45.41
C SER A 83 9.10 14.19 -45.45
N LEU A 84 9.76 14.26 -44.32
CA LEU A 84 11.20 14.24 -44.19
C LEU A 84 11.62 12.85 -43.72
N THR A 85 12.05 12.02 -44.67
CA THR A 85 12.93 10.86 -44.44
C THR A 85 14.31 11.39 -44.02
N GLY A 86 14.42 11.80 -42.79
CA GLY A 86 15.65 12.16 -42.11
C GLY A 86 15.44 11.95 -40.62
N SER A 87 16.24 11.08 -40.00
CA SER A 87 16.30 10.96 -38.57
C SER A 87 16.50 12.35 -37.96
N LEU A 88 15.56 12.80 -37.11
CA LEU A 88 15.76 13.99 -36.28
C LEU A 88 17.09 13.82 -35.52
N PRO A 89 17.93 14.85 -35.40
CA PRO A 89 19.12 14.77 -34.58
C PRO A 89 18.67 14.40 -33.15
N SER A 90 19.28 13.35 -32.59
CA SER A 90 19.00 12.89 -31.22
C SER A 90 19.21 14.06 -30.27
N ASP A 91 18.23 14.33 -29.39
CA ASP A 91 18.38 15.32 -28.34
C ASP A 91 19.64 14.95 -27.54
N PRO A 92 20.61 15.88 -27.35
CA PRO A 92 21.85 15.58 -26.66
C PRO A 92 21.64 15.15 -25.18
N TYR A 93 20.45 15.40 -24.63
CA TYR A 93 20.07 15.10 -23.26
C TYR A 93 19.29 13.79 -23.10
N THR A 94 18.94 13.12 -24.19
CA THR A 94 18.24 11.83 -24.19
C THR A 94 19.09 10.71 -24.77
N ARG A 95 18.71 9.47 -24.50
CA ARG A 95 19.16 8.24 -25.15
C ARG A 95 17.94 7.46 -25.61
N THR A 96 18.09 6.72 -26.71
CA THR A 96 17.04 5.85 -27.22
C THR A 96 17.11 4.50 -26.51
N GLU A 97 16.01 4.10 -25.88
CA GLU A 97 15.78 2.78 -25.28
C GLU A 97 14.64 2.10 -26.03
N SER A 98 14.54 0.77 -25.93
CA SER A 98 13.46 0.04 -26.58
C SER A 98 12.84 -1.00 -25.62
N ASP A 99 11.53 -1.15 -25.72
CA ASP A 99 10.76 -2.24 -25.13
C ASP A 99 9.97 -2.98 -26.23
N THR A 100 9.11 -3.92 -25.84
CA THR A 100 8.27 -4.68 -26.77
C THR A 100 7.27 -3.81 -27.55
N MET A 101 7.05 -2.57 -27.13
CA MET A 101 6.14 -1.60 -27.76
C MET A 101 6.87 -0.62 -28.70
N GLY A 102 8.19 -0.68 -28.78
CA GLY A 102 9.01 0.15 -29.65
C GLY A 102 9.99 1.07 -28.93
N GLU A 103 10.60 1.97 -29.67
CA GLU A 103 11.61 2.91 -29.17
C GLU A 103 10.99 4.03 -28.32
N MET A 104 11.79 4.52 -27.37
CA MET A 104 11.43 5.60 -26.45
C MET A 104 12.66 6.45 -26.12
N GLU A 105 12.51 7.75 -26.16
CA GLU A 105 13.53 8.69 -25.71
C GLU A 105 13.50 8.80 -24.18
N VAL A 106 14.61 8.46 -23.52
CA VAL A 106 14.76 8.44 -22.05
C VAL A 106 15.86 9.44 -21.67
N PRO A 107 15.71 10.24 -20.60
CA PRO A 107 16.78 11.13 -20.16
C PRO A 107 18.09 10.37 -19.92
N LYS A 108 19.22 10.92 -20.37
CA LYS A 108 20.53 10.26 -20.22
C LYS A 108 20.93 9.98 -18.78
N SER A 109 20.50 10.85 -17.86
CA SER A 109 20.75 10.69 -16.41
C SER A 109 19.86 9.68 -15.73
N ALA A 110 18.77 9.24 -16.38
CA ALA A 110 17.83 8.31 -15.81
C ALA A 110 18.39 6.88 -15.81
N LEU A 111 18.23 6.17 -14.70
CA LEU A 111 18.57 4.74 -14.61
C LEU A 111 17.41 3.83 -15.06
N TRP A 112 16.22 4.39 -15.27
CA TRP A 112 15.08 3.64 -15.84
C TRP A 112 15.16 3.56 -17.36
N GLY A 113 14.40 2.61 -17.92
CA GLY A 113 14.35 2.35 -19.36
C GLY A 113 13.03 2.77 -20.01
N ALA A 114 12.75 2.15 -21.17
CA ALA A 114 11.62 2.50 -22.04
C ALA A 114 10.25 2.29 -21.39
N SER A 115 10.04 1.17 -20.65
CA SER A 115 8.74 0.87 -20.04
C SER A 115 8.37 1.89 -18.97
N THR A 116 9.32 2.30 -18.13
CA THR A 116 9.11 3.34 -17.13
C THR A 116 8.87 4.69 -17.77
N GLN A 117 9.67 5.09 -18.77
CA GLN A 117 9.48 6.36 -19.46
C GLN A 117 8.10 6.45 -20.12
N ARG A 118 7.61 5.37 -20.70
CA ARG A 118 6.26 5.28 -21.27
C ARG A 118 5.19 5.47 -20.19
N ALA A 119 5.38 4.87 -19.00
CA ALA A 119 4.47 5.04 -17.88
C ALA A 119 4.43 6.49 -17.38
N VAL A 120 5.58 7.14 -17.24
CA VAL A 120 5.66 8.55 -16.84
C VAL A 120 4.90 9.46 -17.82
N LEU A 121 5.01 9.19 -19.12
CA LEU A 121 4.30 9.96 -20.14
C LEU A 121 2.80 9.67 -20.19
N ASN A 122 2.40 8.43 -19.88
CA ASN A 122 0.99 8.01 -19.91
C ASN A 122 0.20 8.43 -18.66
N PHE A 123 0.86 8.59 -17.53
CA PHE A 123 0.22 8.87 -16.24
C PHE A 123 0.74 10.13 -15.52
N PRO A 124 0.73 11.31 -16.16
CA PRO A 124 1.10 12.57 -15.53
C PRO A 124 -0.09 13.13 -14.71
N ILE A 125 -0.45 12.48 -13.59
CA ILE A 125 -1.71 12.72 -12.89
C ILE A 125 -1.52 13.59 -11.66
N SER A 126 -0.76 13.11 -10.66
CA SER A 126 -0.58 13.81 -9.38
C SER A 126 0.83 14.38 -9.17
N GLY A 127 1.82 13.81 -9.84
CA GLY A 127 3.23 14.08 -9.59
C GLY A 127 3.76 13.50 -8.28
N ILE A 128 2.97 12.62 -7.62
CA ILE A 128 3.36 11.93 -6.38
C ILE A 128 3.95 10.57 -6.75
N PRO A 129 5.24 10.31 -6.51
CA PRO A 129 5.84 9.01 -6.74
C PRO A 129 5.45 8.00 -5.65
N MET A 130 5.82 6.73 -5.83
CA MET A 130 5.68 5.72 -4.80
C MET A 130 6.46 6.09 -3.54
N SER A 131 5.90 5.73 -2.37
CA SER A 131 6.53 6.01 -1.08
C SER A 131 7.89 5.33 -0.95
N ARG A 132 8.78 5.94 -0.17
CA ARG A 132 10.11 5.40 0.14
C ARG A 132 10.05 3.97 0.71
N SER A 133 9.11 3.70 1.62
CA SER A 133 8.92 2.37 2.21
C SER A 133 8.52 1.32 1.19
N PHE A 134 7.71 1.69 0.19
CA PHE A 134 7.34 0.78 -0.90
C PHE A 134 8.53 0.45 -1.82
N ILE A 135 9.34 1.46 -2.19
CA ILE A 135 10.58 1.27 -2.98
C ILE A 135 11.57 0.39 -2.20
N ARG A 136 11.71 0.61 -0.88
CA ARG A 136 12.52 -0.22 0.02
C ARG A 136 12.10 -1.68 -0.03
N ALA A 137 10.82 -1.95 0.08
CA ALA A 137 10.26 -3.30 0.02
C ALA A 137 10.54 -3.97 -1.34
N LEU A 138 10.39 -3.23 -2.47
CA LEU A 138 10.76 -3.74 -3.79
C LEU A 138 12.23 -4.12 -3.85
N GLY A 139 13.13 -3.31 -3.32
CA GLY A 139 14.56 -3.63 -3.24
C GLY A 139 14.82 -4.96 -2.53
N TYR A 140 14.21 -5.18 -1.35
CA TYR A 140 14.34 -6.45 -0.63
C TYR A 140 13.74 -7.64 -1.40
N ILE A 141 12.59 -7.47 -2.05
CA ILE A 141 11.97 -8.52 -2.86
C ILE A 141 12.89 -8.91 -4.01
N LYS A 142 13.46 -7.95 -4.74
CA LYS A 142 14.36 -8.23 -5.86
C LYS A 142 15.66 -8.87 -5.40
N ALA A 143 16.23 -8.45 -4.29
CA ALA A 143 17.40 -9.10 -3.69
C ALA A 143 17.11 -10.56 -3.28
N GLY A 144 15.98 -10.79 -2.60
CA GLY A 144 15.54 -12.12 -2.18
C GLY A 144 15.27 -13.05 -3.35
N ALA A 145 14.59 -12.55 -4.39
CA ALA A 145 14.30 -13.31 -5.61
C ALA A 145 15.58 -13.69 -6.37
N ALA A 146 16.56 -12.77 -6.48
CA ALA A 146 17.85 -13.06 -7.12
C ALA A 146 18.63 -14.14 -6.35
N ALA A 147 18.65 -14.07 -5.01
CA ALA A 147 19.29 -15.08 -4.17
C ALA A 147 18.64 -16.46 -4.36
N ALA A 148 17.31 -16.53 -4.33
CA ALA A 148 16.55 -17.76 -4.53
C ALA A 148 16.78 -18.35 -5.93
N ASN A 149 16.73 -17.52 -6.97
CA ASN A 149 16.98 -17.96 -8.34
C ASN A 149 18.39 -18.53 -8.57
N ALA A 150 19.39 -17.96 -7.91
CA ALA A 150 20.75 -18.49 -7.98
C ALA A 150 20.88 -19.83 -7.24
N GLU A 151 20.30 -19.97 -6.05
CA GLU A 151 20.28 -21.24 -5.32
C GLU A 151 19.55 -22.34 -6.11
N LEU A 152 18.53 -21.98 -6.86
CA LEU A 152 17.81 -22.89 -7.75
C LEU A 152 18.54 -23.13 -9.09
N GLY A 153 19.69 -22.50 -9.33
CA GLY A 153 20.49 -22.64 -10.54
C GLY A 153 19.84 -22.05 -11.80
N ILE A 154 19.04 -21.00 -11.64
CA ILE A 154 18.38 -20.28 -12.74
C ILE A 154 19.27 -19.13 -13.23
N ILE A 155 19.93 -18.40 -12.34
CA ILE A 155 20.94 -17.39 -12.67
C ILE A 155 22.28 -17.81 -12.06
N ASP A 156 23.39 -17.35 -12.62
CA ASP A 156 24.71 -17.64 -12.08
C ASP A 156 25.04 -16.77 -10.84
N ASN A 157 26.10 -17.16 -10.12
CA ASN A 157 26.49 -16.47 -8.89
C ASN A 157 27.00 -15.04 -9.14
N GLN A 158 27.59 -14.76 -10.30
CA GLN A 158 28.06 -13.42 -10.61
C GLN A 158 26.89 -12.46 -10.85
N MET A 159 25.87 -12.89 -11.61
CA MET A 159 24.63 -12.13 -11.78
C MET A 159 23.91 -11.92 -10.45
N LYS A 160 23.82 -12.97 -9.61
CA LYS A 160 23.21 -12.88 -8.28
C LYS A 160 23.85 -11.76 -7.44
N GLU A 161 25.16 -11.73 -7.33
CA GLU A 161 25.88 -10.78 -6.48
C GLU A 161 25.63 -9.34 -6.90
N VAL A 162 25.67 -9.04 -8.18
CA VAL A 162 25.45 -7.68 -8.67
C VAL A 162 23.99 -7.25 -8.57
N ILE A 163 23.02 -8.15 -8.82
CA ILE A 163 21.59 -7.85 -8.65
C ILE A 163 21.27 -7.62 -7.17
N ILE A 164 21.76 -8.43 -6.25
CA ILE A 164 21.58 -8.23 -4.82
C ILE A 164 22.17 -6.89 -4.36
N SER A 165 23.41 -6.58 -4.75
CA SER A 165 24.07 -5.32 -4.40
C SER A 165 23.26 -4.09 -4.88
N ALA A 166 22.82 -4.10 -6.14
CA ALA A 166 22.01 -3.04 -6.71
C ALA A 166 20.64 -2.93 -6.00
N SER A 167 19.98 -4.06 -5.76
CA SER A 167 18.67 -4.13 -5.09
C SER A 167 18.73 -3.61 -3.65
N LEU A 168 19.77 -3.97 -2.90
CA LEU A 168 19.96 -3.46 -1.53
C LEU A 168 20.30 -1.96 -1.53
N SER A 169 21.04 -1.47 -2.51
CA SER A 169 21.29 -0.02 -2.67
C SER A 169 20.00 0.77 -2.97
N VAL A 170 19.07 0.18 -3.74
CA VAL A 170 17.71 0.72 -3.91
C VAL A 170 16.96 0.67 -2.58
N ALA A 171 17.03 -0.44 -1.84
CA ALA A 171 16.41 -0.57 -0.52
C ALA A 171 16.97 0.45 0.50
N GLU A 172 18.20 0.87 0.39
CA GLU A 172 18.83 1.91 1.21
C GLU A 172 18.45 3.34 0.80
N GLY A 173 17.78 3.55 -0.34
CA GLY A 173 17.33 4.87 -0.79
C GLY A 173 18.33 5.64 -1.63
N LYS A 174 19.41 5.02 -2.10
CA LYS A 174 20.45 5.70 -2.89
C LYS A 174 19.97 6.15 -4.28
N TYR A 175 18.82 5.64 -4.72
CA TYR A 175 18.32 5.81 -6.09
C TYR A 175 16.84 6.22 -6.15
N ASP A 176 16.29 6.82 -5.07
CA ASP A 176 14.86 7.18 -4.98
C ASP A 176 14.40 8.13 -6.10
N GLU A 177 15.28 9.02 -6.56
CA GLU A 177 15.04 9.94 -7.67
C GLU A 177 14.78 9.24 -9.02
N HIS A 178 15.16 7.96 -9.13
CA HIS A 178 14.94 7.14 -10.33
C HIS A 178 13.61 6.37 -10.30
N PHE A 179 12.69 6.72 -9.39
CA PHE A 179 11.34 6.14 -9.29
C PHE A 179 10.24 7.18 -9.57
N PRO A 180 10.17 7.73 -10.81
CA PRO A 180 9.29 8.85 -11.14
C PRO A 180 7.83 8.46 -11.42
N VAL A 181 7.47 7.17 -11.38
CA VAL A 181 6.13 6.70 -11.75
C VAL A 181 5.10 7.18 -10.73
N ASP A 182 4.04 7.84 -11.22
CA ASP A 182 2.94 8.36 -10.40
C ASP A 182 2.21 7.22 -9.65
N VAL A 183 1.75 7.50 -8.42
CA VAL A 183 0.94 6.54 -7.64
C VAL A 183 -0.37 6.17 -8.35
N PHE A 184 -0.94 7.08 -9.15
CA PHE A 184 -2.12 6.83 -9.99
C PHE A 184 -1.73 6.28 -11.37
N GLN A 185 -1.04 5.15 -11.37
CA GLN A 185 -0.65 4.39 -12.55
C GLN A 185 -1.65 3.27 -12.87
N THR A 186 -1.24 2.25 -13.64
CA THR A 186 -2.04 1.03 -13.83
C THR A 186 -2.43 0.41 -12.50
N GLY A 187 -3.68 -0.05 -12.35
CA GLY A 187 -4.20 -0.59 -11.09
C GLY A 187 -3.43 -1.79 -10.53
N SER A 188 -2.72 -2.53 -11.38
CA SER A 188 -1.85 -3.65 -11.00
C SER A 188 -0.46 -3.22 -10.48
N GLY A 189 -0.11 -1.93 -10.55
CA GLY A 189 1.22 -1.43 -10.17
C GLY A 189 2.36 -1.90 -11.07
N THR A 190 2.05 -2.43 -12.27
CA THR A 190 3.04 -2.99 -13.21
C THR A 190 4.13 -1.98 -13.56
N SER A 191 3.78 -0.71 -13.72
CA SER A 191 4.75 0.33 -14.07
C SER A 191 5.82 0.52 -12.99
N THR A 192 5.44 0.45 -11.71
CA THR A 192 6.40 0.53 -10.59
C THR A 192 7.27 -0.73 -10.50
N ASN A 193 6.71 -1.93 -10.74
CA ASN A 193 7.52 -3.15 -10.77
C ASN A 193 8.55 -3.08 -11.91
N MET A 194 8.14 -2.63 -13.10
CA MET A 194 9.06 -2.46 -14.22
C MET A 194 10.11 -1.38 -13.94
N ASN A 195 9.74 -0.28 -13.29
CA ASN A 195 10.69 0.75 -12.87
C ASN A 195 11.78 0.17 -11.97
N ALA A 196 11.42 -0.61 -10.96
CA ALA A 196 12.41 -1.28 -10.11
C ALA A 196 13.31 -2.25 -10.91
N ASN A 197 12.73 -3.03 -11.83
CA ASN A 197 13.49 -3.97 -12.66
C ASN A 197 14.50 -3.24 -13.55
N GLU A 198 14.08 -2.16 -14.21
CA GLU A 198 14.93 -1.38 -15.12
C GLU A 198 16.06 -0.67 -14.37
N VAL A 199 15.76 -0.01 -13.25
CA VAL A 199 16.77 0.67 -12.41
C VAL A 199 17.79 -0.33 -11.88
N ILE A 200 17.35 -1.45 -11.30
CA ILE A 200 18.26 -2.48 -10.77
C ILE A 200 19.10 -3.10 -11.89
N ALA A 201 18.50 -3.39 -13.06
CA ALA A 201 19.23 -3.94 -14.20
C ALA A 201 20.31 -2.98 -14.71
N THR A 202 20.01 -1.68 -14.80
CA THR A 202 20.98 -0.65 -15.23
C THR A 202 22.13 -0.56 -14.24
N ILE A 203 21.86 -0.41 -12.93
CA ILE A 203 22.90 -0.34 -11.90
C ILE A 203 23.78 -1.59 -11.94
N SER A 204 23.16 -2.77 -11.99
CA SER A 204 23.89 -4.05 -12.03
C SER A 204 24.78 -4.17 -13.25
N SER A 205 24.31 -3.72 -14.43
CA SER A 205 25.07 -3.76 -15.67
C SER A 205 26.24 -2.78 -15.65
N GLU A 206 26.04 -1.56 -15.17
CA GLU A 206 27.09 -0.53 -15.07
C GLU A 206 28.19 -0.94 -14.08
N GLN A 207 27.83 -1.54 -12.94
CA GLN A 207 28.80 -1.96 -11.93
C GLN A 207 29.62 -3.18 -12.33
N SER A 208 29.04 -4.09 -13.11
CA SER A 208 29.70 -5.38 -13.41
C SER A 208 30.24 -5.51 -14.82
N GLY A 209 29.76 -4.69 -15.75
CA GLY A 209 29.98 -4.87 -17.19
C GLY A 209 29.21 -6.05 -17.81
N LEU A 210 28.38 -6.76 -17.01
CA LEU A 210 27.48 -7.81 -17.49
C LEU A 210 26.24 -7.19 -18.08
N LYS A 211 25.64 -7.85 -19.09
CA LYS A 211 24.33 -7.47 -19.61
C LYS A 211 23.23 -8.05 -18.73
N ILE A 212 22.74 -7.29 -17.78
CA ILE A 212 21.61 -7.69 -16.92
C ILE A 212 20.29 -7.20 -17.54
N HIS A 213 19.38 -8.15 -17.80
CA HIS A 213 18.07 -7.85 -18.39
C HIS A 213 16.99 -7.67 -17.31
N PRO A 214 16.15 -6.61 -17.38
CA PRO A 214 15.15 -6.33 -16.33
C PRO A 214 14.12 -7.45 -16.16
N ASN A 215 13.66 -8.08 -17.24
CA ASN A 215 12.68 -9.17 -17.15
C ASN A 215 13.32 -10.54 -16.93
N ASP A 216 14.37 -10.88 -17.69
CA ASP A 216 14.89 -12.25 -17.72
C ASP A 216 15.80 -12.56 -16.52
N HIS A 217 16.39 -11.52 -15.87
CA HIS A 217 17.26 -11.70 -14.72
C HIS A 217 16.68 -11.10 -13.45
N VAL A 218 16.31 -9.80 -13.43
CA VAL A 218 15.84 -9.13 -12.20
C VAL A 218 14.43 -9.59 -11.83
N ASN A 219 13.54 -9.76 -12.82
CA ASN A 219 12.15 -10.18 -12.61
C ASN A 219 11.93 -11.69 -12.78
N GLN A 220 13.00 -12.47 -12.90
CA GLN A 220 12.92 -13.92 -13.15
C GLN A 220 12.10 -14.63 -12.06
N GLY A 221 11.12 -15.46 -12.46
CA GLY A 221 10.22 -16.18 -11.57
C GLY A 221 9.20 -15.31 -10.86
N GLN A 222 8.96 -14.08 -11.34
CA GLN A 222 8.06 -13.11 -10.73
C GLN A 222 7.07 -12.54 -11.75
N SER A 223 6.01 -11.93 -11.24
CA SER A 223 5.06 -11.10 -11.99
C SER A 223 4.75 -9.84 -11.18
N SER A 224 4.27 -8.78 -11.82
CA SER A 224 3.72 -7.63 -11.07
C SER A 224 2.57 -8.06 -10.16
N ASN A 225 1.85 -9.11 -10.53
CA ASN A 225 0.67 -9.58 -9.80
C ASN A 225 1.00 -10.23 -8.45
N ASP A 226 2.19 -10.76 -8.25
CA ASP A 226 2.67 -11.28 -6.97
C ASP A 226 3.64 -10.32 -6.27
N VAL A 227 4.45 -9.57 -7.02
CA VAL A 227 5.42 -8.61 -6.46
C VAL A 227 4.73 -7.42 -5.79
N ILE A 228 3.73 -6.82 -6.43
CA ILE A 228 3.08 -5.59 -5.91
C ILE A 228 2.33 -5.84 -4.59
N PRO A 229 1.46 -6.87 -4.45
CA PRO A 229 0.84 -7.17 -3.16
C PRO A 229 1.88 -7.55 -2.09
N SER A 230 2.94 -8.28 -2.46
CA SER A 230 4.04 -8.59 -1.54
C SER A 230 4.79 -7.34 -1.08
N ALA A 231 5.04 -6.38 -1.99
CA ALA A 231 5.68 -5.11 -1.64
C ALA A 231 4.78 -4.25 -0.74
N LEU A 232 3.46 -4.27 -0.96
CA LEU A 232 2.49 -3.59 -0.11
C LEU A 232 2.52 -4.15 1.32
N HIS A 233 2.47 -5.48 1.47
CA HIS A 233 2.55 -6.15 2.75
C HIS A 233 3.88 -5.86 3.46
N LEU A 234 5.00 -6.11 2.78
CA LEU A 234 6.34 -5.92 3.35
C LEU A 234 6.60 -4.47 3.74
N SER A 235 6.18 -3.49 2.92
CA SER A 235 6.38 -2.08 3.23
C SER A 235 5.61 -1.65 4.48
N ALA A 236 4.36 -2.08 4.61
CA ALA A 236 3.55 -1.80 5.79
C ALA A 236 4.11 -2.49 7.04
N LEU A 237 4.54 -3.74 6.91
CA LEU A 237 5.11 -4.52 8.01
C LEU A 237 6.41 -3.89 8.53
N ILE A 238 7.30 -3.42 7.65
CA ILE A 238 8.53 -2.72 8.03
C ILE A 238 8.21 -1.45 8.84
N GLU A 239 7.30 -0.60 8.36
CA GLU A 239 6.93 0.64 9.04
C GLU A 239 6.28 0.38 10.42
N ILE A 240 5.47 -0.67 10.53
CA ILE A 240 4.86 -1.08 11.80
C ILE A 240 5.94 -1.55 12.79
N GLU A 241 6.87 -2.39 12.33
CA GLU A 241 7.91 -2.96 13.19
C GLU A 241 8.97 -1.94 13.63
N GLU A 242 9.49 -1.17 12.68
CA GLU A 242 10.63 -0.30 12.93
C GLU A 242 10.22 1.07 13.53
N SER A 243 9.00 1.53 13.26
CA SER A 243 8.57 2.89 13.64
C SER A 243 7.36 2.91 14.56
N LEU A 244 6.24 2.31 14.15
CA LEU A 244 4.97 2.45 14.86
C LEU A 244 4.97 1.74 16.21
N CYS A 245 5.33 0.46 16.25
CA CYS A 245 5.33 -0.31 17.51
C CYS A 245 6.29 0.27 18.55
N PRO A 246 7.54 0.64 18.24
CA PRO A 246 8.43 1.30 19.19
C PRO A 246 7.87 2.63 19.71
N SER A 247 7.25 3.43 18.83
CA SER A 247 6.63 4.71 19.22
C SER A 247 5.45 4.52 20.18
N LEU A 248 4.61 3.51 19.93
CA LEU A 248 3.48 3.18 20.79
C LEU A 248 3.93 2.63 22.15
N LEU A 249 4.96 1.80 22.19
CA LEU A 249 5.56 1.31 23.42
C LEU A 249 6.13 2.45 24.29
N ASN A 250 6.78 3.41 23.64
CA ASN A 250 7.28 4.60 24.32
C ASN A 250 6.13 5.47 24.88
N LEU A 251 5.06 5.66 24.11
CA LEU A 251 3.87 6.38 24.57
C LEU A 251 3.20 5.64 25.73
N GLN A 252 3.02 4.32 25.65
CA GLN A 252 2.46 3.50 26.71
C GLN A 252 3.28 3.64 28.01
N THR A 253 4.61 3.56 27.89
CA THR A 253 5.54 3.74 29.02
C THR A 253 5.36 5.11 29.66
N SER A 254 5.31 6.18 28.87
CA SER A 254 5.11 7.54 29.37
C SER A 254 3.76 7.70 30.08
N LEU A 255 2.69 7.11 29.54
CA LEU A 255 1.36 7.13 30.14
C LEU A 255 1.33 6.37 31.49
N ASN A 256 2.01 5.22 31.56
CA ASN A 256 2.15 4.45 32.81
C ASN A 256 2.93 5.23 33.88
N GLN A 257 4.03 5.90 33.52
CA GLN A 257 4.80 6.74 34.44
C GLN A 257 3.93 7.90 34.96
N LYS A 258 3.15 8.55 34.09
CA LYS A 258 2.22 9.61 34.52
C LYS A 258 1.08 9.05 35.38
N SER A 259 0.63 7.84 35.12
CA SER A 259 -0.34 7.15 35.97
C SER A 259 0.18 7.00 37.43
N GLU A 260 1.41 6.54 37.59
CA GLU A 260 2.04 6.38 38.89
C GLU A 260 2.24 7.72 39.62
N GLU A 261 2.76 8.74 38.89
CA GLU A 261 2.95 10.11 39.40
C GLU A 261 1.65 10.73 39.91
N PHE A 262 0.55 10.53 39.18
CA PHE A 262 -0.75 11.13 39.48
C PHE A 262 -1.66 10.27 40.35
N MET A 263 -1.20 9.10 40.81
CA MET A 263 -2.04 8.17 41.60
C MET A 263 -2.42 8.76 42.98
N SER A 264 -1.64 9.69 43.51
CA SER A 264 -1.96 10.38 44.78
C SER A 264 -2.98 11.52 44.61
N VAL A 265 -3.22 12.00 43.39
CA VAL A 265 -4.08 13.15 43.10
C VAL A 265 -5.54 12.69 43.04
N ILE A 266 -6.37 13.15 43.97
CA ILE A 266 -7.81 12.92 43.96
C ILE A 266 -8.49 14.02 43.19
N LYS A 267 -9.41 13.66 42.29
CA LYS A 267 -10.19 14.58 41.49
C LYS A 267 -11.63 14.14 41.36
N THR A 268 -12.51 15.00 40.89
CA THR A 268 -13.86 14.63 40.51
C THR A 268 -13.85 13.73 39.28
N GLY A 269 -14.47 12.56 39.37
CA GLY A 269 -14.86 11.78 38.21
C GLY A 269 -15.99 12.47 37.45
N ARG A 270 -16.13 12.25 36.15
CA ARG A 270 -17.21 12.84 35.34
C ARG A 270 -17.92 11.79 34.52
N THR A 271 -19.25 11.89 34.49
CA THR A 271 -20.11 11.17 33.54
C THR A 271 -20.95 12.19 32.79
N HIS A 272 -20.98 12.12 31.46
CA HIS A 272 -21.66 13.14 30.63
C HIS A 272 -21.20 14.57 30.91
N LEU A 273 -19.92 14.75 31.23
CA LEU A 273 -19.28 16.02 31.67
C LEU A 273 -19.86 16.60 32.99
N MET A 274 -20.69 15.84 33.71
CA MET A 274 -21.24 16.21 35.01
C MET A 274 -20.42 15.56 36.13
N ASP A 275 -20.35 16.22 37.27
CA ASP A 275 -19.68 15.71 38.47
C ASP A 275 -20.22 14.36 38.91
N ALA A 276 -19.31 13.42 39.18
CA ALA A 276 -19.61 12.09 39.67
C ALA A 276 -18.77 11.75 40.91
N THR A 277 -18.57 10.48 41.19
CA THR A 277 -17.77 10.02 42.34
C THR A 277 -16.29 10.42 42.18
N PRO A 278 -15.56 10.63 43.31
CA PRO A 278 -14.12 10.89 43.27
C PRO A 278 -13.35 9.73 42.63
N ILE A 279 -12.35 10.08 41.84
CA ILE A 279 -11.37 9.16 41.25
C ILE A 279 -9.96 9.70 41.47
N ARG A 280 -8.95 8.89 41.16
CA ARG A 280 -7.56 9.35 41.10
C ARG A 280 -7.21 9.74 39.68
N LEU A 281 -6.51 10.87 39.49
CA LEU A 281 -6.06 11.29 38.15
C LEU A 281 -5.24 10.19 37.49
N GLY A 282 -4.38 9.47 38.23
CA GLY A 282 -3.61 8.36 37.71
C GLY A 282 -4.45 7.23 37.10
N GLN A 283 -5.69 7.03 37.58
CA GLN A 283 -6.59 6.00 37.02
C GLN A 283 -7.04 6.34 35.58
N GLU A 284 -7.20 7.60 35.24
CA GLU A 284 -7.48 8.01 33.86
C GLU A 284 -6.29 7.69 32.93
N PHE A 285 -5.05 7.93 33.43
CA PHE A 285 -3.84 7.58 32.68
C PHE A 285 -3.63 6.05 32.54
N VAL A 286 -4.01 5.24 33.52
CA VAL A 286 -4.11 3.76 33.36
C VAL A 286 -5.02 3.42 32.19
N GLY A 287 -6.18 4.08 32.10
CA GLY A 287 -7.13 3.88 31.00
C GLY A 287 -6.51 4.23 29.65
N TYR A 288 -5.74 5.33 29.55
CA TYR A 288 -5.06 5.73 28.31
C TYR A 288 -3.96 4.74 27.91
N ALA A 289 -3.14 4.30 28.87
CA ALA A 289 -2.13 3.27 28.62
C ALA A 289 -2.75 1.96 28.13
N GLY A 290 -3.89 1.55 28.71
CA GLY A 290 -4.64 0.38 28.27
C GLY A 290 -5.20 0.47 26.85
N LEU A 291 -5.58 1.67 26.38
CA LEU A 291 -6.00 1.87 24.97
C LEU A 291 -4.84 1.62 23.99
N ILE A 292 -3.62 2.05 24.35
CA ILE A 292 -2.42 1.81 23.55
C ILE A 292 -2.05 0.33 23.57
N GLU A 293 -2.05 -0.31 24.75
CA GLU A 293 -1.81 -1.74 24.89
C GLU A 293 -2.71 -2.58 23.97
N ARG A 294 -4.02 -2.33 24.03
CA ARG A 294 -4.99 -3.02 23.16
C ARG A 294 -4.78 -2.75 21.67
N SER A 295 -4.24 -1.59 21.34
CA SER A 295 -3.89 -1.28 19.94
C SER A 295 -2.65 -2.04 19.48
N LEU A 296 -1.66 -2.20 20.34
CA LEU A 296 -0.50 -3.06 20.10
C LEU A 296 -0.91 -4.53 19.91
N ASP A 297 -1.81 -5.07 20.75
CA ASP A 297 -2.33 -6.43 20.59
C ASP A 297 -2.96 -6.65 19.20
N ARG A 298 -3.77 -5.68 18.73
CA ARG A 298 -4.39 -5.76 17.40
C ARG A 298 -3.37 -5.64 16.27
N LEU A 299 -2.32 -4.82 16.44
CA LEU A 299 -1.24 -4.71 15.46
C LEU A 299 -0.49 -6.03 15.32
N LEU A 300 -0.30 -6.82 16.39
CA LEU A 300 0.32 -8.13 16.29
C LEU A 300 -0.43 -9.04 15.32
N LEU A 301 -1.77 -9.09 15.41
CA LEU A 301 -2.60 -9.89 14.49
C LEU A 301 -2.48 -9.38 13.04
N ALA A 302 -2.48 -8.06 12.85
CA ALA A 302 -2.31 -7.48 11.51
C ALA A 302 -0.93 -7.78 10.92
N LYS A 303 0.13 -7.82 11.74
CA LYS A 303 1.48 -8.20 11.33
C LYS A 303 1.56 -9.65 10.85
N ASP A 304 0.86 -10.57 11.49
CA ASP A 304 0.80 -11.97 11.08
C ASP A 304 0.25 -12.09 9.65
N GLU A 305 -0.84 -11.39 9.33
CA GLU A 305 -1.39 -11.36 7.97
C GLU A 305 -0.43 -10.69 6.95
N LEU A 306 0.18 -9.56 7.32
CA LEU A 306 1.14 -8.87 6.46
C LEU A 306 2.42 -9.67 6.20
N SER A 307 2.78 -10.59 7.10
CA SER A 307 3.96 -11.45 6.96
C SER A 307 3.83 -12.47 5.84
N LEU A 308 2.60 -12.76 5.38
CA LEU A 308 2.32 -13.70 4.31
C LEU A 308 2.40 -13.00 2.95
N LEU A 309 3.37 -13.40 2.12
CA LEU A 309 3.62 -12.78 0.82
C LEU A 309 3.03 -13.59 -0.32
N ALA A 310 2.48 -12.91 -1.31
CA ALA A 310 1.96 -13.49 -2.54
C ALA A 310 3.07 -13.95 -3.51
N LEU A 311 4.33 -13.62 -3.22
CA LEU A 311 5.50 -13.85 -4.08
C LEU A 311 5.64 -15.33 -4.42
N GLY A 312 5.84 -15.64 -5.70
CA GLY A 312 5.91 -17.00 -6.24
C GLY A 312 4.63 -17.50 -6.88
N GLY A 313 3.48 -16.84 -6.64
CA GLY A 313 2.24 -17.12 -7.38
C GLY A 313 2.30 -16.70 -8.85
N THR A 314 3.22 -15.83 -9.20
CA THR A 314 3.45 -15.28 -10.54
C THR A 314 2.20 -14.60 -11.13
N ALA A 315 1.81 -14.92 -12.39
CA ALA A 315 0.76 -14.17 -13.09
C ALA A 315 -0.63 -14.35 -12.46
N VAL A 316 -0.98 -15.59 -12.03
CA VAL A 316 -2.35 -15.96 -11.64
C VAL A 316 -2.42 -16.88 -10.41
N GLY A 317 -1.36 -17.00 -9.63
CA GLY A 317 -1.33 -17.83 -8.42
C GLY A 317 -0.89 -19.27 -8.62
N THR A 318 -0.52 -19.68 -9.84
CA THR A 318 -0.13 -21.05 -10.17
C THR A 318 1.37 -21.31 -10.19
N GLY A 319 2.18 -20.28 -10.00
CA GLY A 319 3.65 -20.39 -10.05
C GLY A 319 4.21 -20.68 -11.45
N VAL A 320 3.55 -20.24 -12.52
CA VAL A 320 4.04 -20.39 -13.89
C VAL A 320 5.41 -19.73 -14.05
N ASN A 321 6.36 -20.40 -14.69
CA ASN A 321 7.75 -19.96 -14.93
C ASN A 321 8.61 -19.83 -13.67
N THR A 322 8.24 -20.47 -12.56
CA THR A 322 9.08 -20.54 -11.37
C THR A 322 9.28 -22.01 -10.91
N LYS A 323 10.27 -22.27 -10.07
CA LYS A 323 10.49 -23.57 -9.46
C LYS A 323 9.74 -23.69 -8.13
N VAL A 324 9.35 -24.90 -7.75
CA VAL A 324 8.53 -25.20 -6.56
C VAL A 324 9.04 -24.54 -5.26
N LYS A 325 10.34 -24.45 -5.06
CA LYS A 325 10.93 -23.85 -3.85
C LYS A 325 11.22 -22.35 -3.95
N PHE A 326 10.86 -21.70 -5.05
CA PHE A 326 11.23 -20.31 -5.26
C PHE A 326 10.65 -19.39 -4.18
N SER A 327 9.37 -19.50 -3.90
CA SER A 327 8.65 -18.64 -2.95
C SER A 327 9.22 -18.77 -1.53
N GLU A 328 9.37 -20.00 -1.05
CA GLU A 328 9.94 -20.28 0.27
C GLU A 328 11.35 -19.69 0.41
N LEU A 329 12.24 -19.97 -0.54
CA LEU A 329 13.61 -19.44 -0.53
C LEU A 329 13.64 -17.92 -0.64
N ALA A 330 12.84 -17.34 -1.51
CA ALA A 330 12.75 -15.88 -1.65
C ALA A 330 12.31 -15.21 -0.34
N CYS A 331 11.30 -15.73 0.36
CA CYS A 331 10.86 -15.23 1.65
C CYS A 331 11.95 -15.36 2.73
N GLN A 332 12.70 -16.47 2.75
CA GLN A 332 13.84 -16.65 3.66
C GLN A 332 14.92 -15.59 3.43
N TYR A 333 15.28 -15.32 2.17
CA TYR A 333 16.25 -14.30 1.83
C TYR A 333 15.75 -12.87 2.07
N ILE A 334 14.48 -12.59 1.79
CA ILE A 334 13.84 -11.30 2.13
C ILE A 334 13.93 -11.08 3.64
N SER A 335 13.57 -12.09 4.44
CA SER A 335 13.68 -12.00 5.91
C SER A 335 15.11 -11.72 6.37
N LYS A 336 16.09 -12.38 5.77
CA LYS A 336 17.50 -12.16 6.06
C LYS A 336 17.99 -10.75 5.73
N PHE A 337 17.56 -10.19 4.58
CA PHE A 337 18.01 -8.87 4.13
C PHE A 337 17.27 -7.73 4.83
N SER A 338 15.98 -7.89 5.10
CA SER A 338 15.16 -6.85 5.74
C SER A 338 15.23 -6.86 7.27
N GLY A 339 15.61 -8.00 7.87
CA GLY A 339 15.47 -8.20 9.32
C GLY A 339 14.03 -8.47 9.79
N ILE A 340 13.09 -8.55 8.87
CA ILE A 340 11.65 -8.75 9.13
C ILE A 340 11.25 -10.15 8.67
N ASN A 341 10.63 -10.94 9.55
CA ASN A 341 10.18 -12.28 9.19
C ASN A 341 8.98 -12.24 8.25
N VAL A 342 9.15 -12.84 7.08
CA VAL A 342 8.08 -13.02 6.09
C VAL A 342 8.07 -14.46 5.58
N TYR A 343 6.91 -14.91 5.15
CA TYR A 343 6.65 -16.29 4.75
C TYR A 343 5.88 -16.33 3.44
N GLU A 344 6.01 -17.44 2.74
CA GLU A 344 5.14 -17.76 1.62
C GLU A 344 3.70 -17.91 2.11
N THR A 345 2.73 -17.34 1.39
CA THR A 345 1.32 -17.59 1.65
C THR A 345 0.97 -19.06 1.40
N ASP A 346 0.04 -19.60 2.19
CA ASP A 346 -0.54 -20.92 1.94
C ASP A 346 -1.53 -20.93 0.76
N ASN A 347 -1.98 -19.75 0.31
CA ASN A 347 -2.94 -19.60 -0.78
C ASN A 347 -2.63 -18.39 -1.69
N HIS A 348 -1.83 -18.61 -2.72
CA HIS A 348 -1.49 -17.58 -3.71
C HIS A 348 -2.70 -16.99 -4.43
N PHE A 349 -3.78 -17.79 -4.62
CA PHE A 349 -5.00 -17.28 -5.25
C PHE A 349 -5.69 -16.23 -4.39
N LEU A 350 -5.75 -16.45 -3.08
CA LEU A 350 -6.26 -15.47 -2.12
C LEU A 350 -5.36 -14.22 -2.11
N ALA A 351 -4.06 -14.40 -1.90
CA ALA A 351 -3.11 -13.31 -1.71
C ALA A 351 -2.94 -12.39 -2.93
N GLN A 352 -3.26 -12.87 -4.14
CA GLN A 352 -3.23 -12.07 -5.37
C GLN A 352 -4.59 -11.49 -5.76
N SER A 353 -5.70 -12.10 -5.32
CA SER A 353 -7.05 -11.64 -5.69
C SER A 353 -7.65 -10.64 -4.70
N SER A 354 -7.10 -10.55 -3.49
CA SER A 354 -7.56 -9.66 -2.42
C SER A 354 -6.39 -8.99 -1.71
N LEU A 355 -6.67 -7.85 -1.08
CA LEU A 355 -5.74 -7.11 -0.24
C LEU A 355 -6.22 -7.10 1.23
N ASP A 356 -6.77 -8.22 1.70
CA ASP A 356 -7.40 -8.33 3.01
C ASP A 356 -6.45 -8.00 4.16
N GLY A 357 -5.19 -8.43 4.10
CA GLY A 357 -4.18 -8.08 5.10
C GLY A 357 -3.94 -6.56 5.21
N ALA A 358 -3.88 -5.87 4.07
CA ALA A 358 -3.76 -4.41 4.05
C ALA A 358 -5.04 -3.73 4.55
N LEU A 359 -6.23 -4.26 4.22
CA LEU A 359 -7.51 -3.76 4.70
C LEU A 359 -7.66 -3.93 6.21
N THR A 360 -7.35 -5.11 6.74
CA THR A 360 -7.32 -5.40 8.18
C THR A 360 -6.39 -4.43 8.90
N THR A 361 -5.17 -4.24 8.39
CA THR A 361 -4.19 -3.30 8.93
C THR A 361 -4.72 -1.87 8.95
N SER A 362 -5.33 -1.40 7.87
CA SER A 362 -5.96 -0.07 7.80
C SER A 362 -7.06 0.08 8.84
N GLY A 363 -7.86 -0.95 9.07
CA GLY A 363 -8.90 -0.98 10.12
C GLY A 363 -8.30 -0.85 11.53
N VAL A 364 -7.22 -1.56 11.81
CA VAL A 364 -6.48 -1.48 13.09
C VAL A 364 -5.89 -0.09 13.30
N LEU A 365 -5.24 0.48 12.28
CA LEU A 365 -4.69 1.84 12.33
C LEU A 365 -5.77 2.90 12.56
N ARG A 366 -6.94 2.74 11.95
CA ARG A 366 -8.10 3.60 12.21
C ARG A 366 -8.54 3.52 13.67
N GLY A 367 -8.62 2.31 14.24
CA GLY A 367 -8.96 2.11 15.66
C GLY A 367 -7.96 2.78 16.60
N LEU A 368 -6.66 2.65 16.29
CA LEU A 368 -5.59 3.34 17.00
C LEU A 368 -5.73 4.86 16.92
N ALA A 369 -5.97 5.41 15.73
CA ALA A 369 -6.14 6.86 15.54
C ALA A 369 -7.30 7.41 16.38
N VAL A 370 -8.42 6.70 16.48
CA VAL A 370 -9.56 7.07 17.33
C VAL A 370 -9.16 7.07 18.81
N SER A 371 -8.38 6.08 19.25
CA SER A 371 -7.88 6.02 20.64
C SER A 371 -6.93 7.18 20.94
N LEU A 372 -6.00 7.50 20.05
CA LEU A 372 -5.08 8.64 20.19
C LEU A 372 -5.83 9.98 20.23
N GLN A 373 -6.83 10.15 19.35
CA GLN A 373 -7.68 11.34 19.33
C GLN A 373 -8.44 11.51 20.64
N LYS A 374 -8.98 10.40 21.20
CA LYS A 374 -9.65 10.44 22.51
C LYS A 374 -8.68 10.89 23.60
N ILE A 375 -7.50 10.26 23.70
CA ILE A 375 -6.49 10.61 24.71
C ILE A 375 -6.13 12.10 24.60
N ALA A 376 -5.83 12.58 23.39
CA ALA A 376 -5.47 13.99 23.16
C ALA A 376 -6.61 14.95 23.54
N ASN A 377 -7.86 14.61 23.22
CA ASN A 377 -9.01 15.44 23.57
C ASN A 377 -9.25 15.47 25.09
N ASP A 378 -9.12 14.36 25.79
CA ASP A 378 -9.29 14.29 27.25
C ASP A 378 -8.20 15.11 27.96
N ILE A 379 -6.94 14.95 27.55
CA ILE A 379 -5.81 15.74 28.10
C ILE A 379 -6.03 17.23 27.85
N ARG A 380 -6.47 17.61 26.65
CA ARG A 380 -6.77 18.99 26.31
C ARG A 380 -7.93 19.54 27.15
N LEU A 381 -8.96 18.75 27.40
CA LEU A 381 -10.10 19.13 28.25
C LEU A 381 -9.64 19.35 29.69
N MET A 382 -8.88 18.42 30.26
CA MET A 382 -8.34 18.53 31.63
C MET A 382 -7.34 19.69 31.76
N GLY A 383 -6.61 20.02 30.70
CA GLY A 383 -5.69 21.16 30.63
C GLY A 383 -6.37 22.50 30.35
N SER A 384 -7.70 22.55 30.19
CA SER A 384 -8.41 23.80 29.91
C SER A 384 -8.40 24.74 31.12
N GLY A 385 -8.22 25.99 30.88
CA GLY A 385 -8.17 26.98 31.99
C GLY A 385 -7.02 27.97 31.80
N PRO A 386 -6.52 28.59 32.87
CA PRO A 386 -6.68 28.26 34.31
C PRO A 386 -7.90 28.91 35.01
N ARG A 387 -8.60 29.86 34.40
CA ARG A 387 -9.66 30.60 35.11
C ARG A 387 -11.07 30.11 34.79
N SER A 388 -11.33 29.77 33.53
CA SER A 388 -12.67 29.40 33.04
C SER A 388 -12.77 27.95 32.57
N GLY A 389 -11.72 27.17 32.76
CA GLY A 389 -11.64 25.76 32.43
C GLY A 389 -11.48 24.86 33.63
N ILE A 390 -11.22 23.58 33.38
CA ILE A 390 -11.13 22.53 34.41
C ILE A 390 -9.83 22.62 35.20
N ALA A 391 -8.72 22.97 34.53
CA ALA A 391 -7.38 23.20 35.11
C ALA A 391 -6.86 22.02 35.99
N GLU A 392 -7.17 20.78 35.65
CA GLU A 392 -6.66 19.59 36.32
C GLU A 392 -5.25 19.22 35.87
N LEU A 393 -4.85 19.65 34.68
CA LEU A 393 -3.52 19.49 34.13
C LEU A 393 -2.95 20.86 33.71
N SER A 394 -1.66 21.06 33.93
CA SER A 394 -0.92 22.20 33.39
C SER A 394 -0.15 21.77 32.15
N LEU A 395 -0.58 22.21 30.99
CA LEU A 395 0.07 21.95 29.71
C LEU A 395 0.97 23.15 29.31
N SER A 396 2.10 22.86 28.70
CA SER A 396 2.91 23.90 28.09
C SER A 396 2.20 24.50 26.88
N LEU A 397 2.10 25.85 26.83
CA LEU A 397 1.50 26.55 25.68
C LEU A 397 2.18 26.26 24.34
N ILE A 398 3.46 25.91 24.37
CA ILE A 398 4.25 25.58 23.19
C ILE A 398 3.74 24.26 22.54
N HIS A 399 3.23 23.33 23.33
CA HIS A 399 2.77 22.03 22.87
C HIS A 399 1.26 21.95 22.57
N ILE A 400 0.51 23.05 22.76
CA ILE A 400 -0.93 23.09 22.53
C ILE A 400 -1.27 23.43 21.06
N SER A 401 -0.34 24.07 20.35
CA SER A 401 -0.53 24.57 18.98
C SER A 401 0.02 23.64 17.89
N GLU A 402 0.74 22.60 18.25
CA GLU A 402 1.25 21.53 17.37
C GLU A 402 0.48 20.23 17.57
#